data_3ecc5f6b67f9f8888e056828dfc71cee
#
_entry.id   3ecc5f6b67f9f8888e056828dfc71cee
#
_cell.length_a   1.000
_cell.length_b   1.000
_cell.length_c   1.000
_cell.angle_alpha   90.00
_cell.angle_beta   90.00
_cell.angle_gamma   90.00
#
_symmetry.space_group_name_H-M   'P 1'
#
loop_
_entity.id
_entity.type
_entity.pdbx_description
1 polymer ?
#
loop_
_entity_poly.entity_id
_entity_poly.type
_entity_poly.pdbx_seq_one_letter_code
_entity_poly.pdbx_strand_id
1 'polypeptide(L)'
;MSNTKETKVEDHDYSLQPVPQFARRRLLTMFMIMLGFTFFSASMWTGQTLGDSLDLSGFIGSLILGGIILAIYTGSLAYVGAKTGLSLDLLAQHSFGAKGSYLPSVLTSFTQIGWFGVGVAMFAIPVAKLIAPENPWLPYLLVAIAGICMTGSAFFGIKAMTIVSYISVPLIAILGITAMVMAVKTGDVPLAEKFAESQGMSVIAGAGLVIGSF
;
A
#
# COMPACT_ATOMS: atom_id res chain seq x y z
N MET A 1 -26.19 44.04 13.48
CA MET A 1 -26.34 42.74 12.83
C MET A 1 -25.14 42.54 11.94
N SER A 2 -24.10 41.92 12.49
CA SER A 2 -22.85 41.65 11.77
C SER A 2 -22.98 40.34 11.01
N ASN A 3 -22.98 40.42 9.69
CA ASN A 3 -23.08 39.32 8.76
C ASN A 3 -21.66 38.74 8.58
N THR A 4 -21.20 37.94 9.54
CA THR A 4 -19.95 37.20 9.42
C THR A 4 -20.22 36.07 8.43
N LYS A 5 -19.88 36.28 7.15
CA LYS A 5 -19.74 35.18 6.20
C LYS A 5 -18.59 34.29 6.69
N GLU A 6 -18.93 33.25 7.42
CA GLU A 6 -18.03 32.10 7.59
C GLU A 6 -17.73 31.57 6.18
N THR A 7 -16.53 31.82 5.69
CA THR A 7 -15.99 31.12 4.55
C THR A 7 -15.86 29.66 4.96
N LYS A 8 -16.90 28.84 4.68
CA LYS A 8 -16.79 27.40 4.71
C LYS A 8 -15.68 27.04 3.74
N VAL A 9 -14.52 26.69 4.29
CA VAL A 9 -13.51 25.96 3.54
C VAL A 9 -14.21 24.66 3.12
N GLU A 10 -14.48 24.50 1.82
CA GLU A 10 -15.04 23.26 1.29
C GLU A 10 -13.99 22.16 1.53
N ASP A 11 -14.23 21.34 2.54
CA ASP A 11 -13.45 20.14 2.82
C ASP A 11 -13.81 19.08 1.77
N HIS A 12 -13.12 19.11 0.64
CA HIS A 12 -13.35 18.22 -0.48
C HIS A 12 -13.06 16.75 -0.15
N ASP A 13 -12.28 16.48 0.90
CA ASP A 13 -11.87 15.13 1.32
C ASP A 13 -12.57 14.64 2.59
N TYR A 14 -13.48 15.40 3.16
CA TYR A 14 -14.19 15.05 4.40
C TYR A 14 -13.25 14.66 5.56
N SER A 15 -12.10 15.32 5.67
CA SER A 15 -11.10 15.01 6.69
C SER A 15 -11.56 15.33 8.12
N LEU A 16 -12.43 16.35 8.26
CA LEU A 16 -12.93 16.83 9.55
C LEU A 16 -14.41 16.48 9.84
N GLN A 17 -15.07 15.76 8.95
CA GLN A 17 -16.48 15.41 9.08
C GLN A 17 -16.79 14.04 8.45
N PRO A 18 -17.84 13.34 8.90
CA PRO A 18 -18.23 12.07 8.32
C PRO A 18 -18.60 12.20 6.85
N VAL A 19 -18.18 11.25 6.02
CA VAL A 19 -18.55 11.18 4.60
C VAL A 19 -20.05 10.92 4.48
N PRO A 20 -20.85 11.85 3.91
CA PRO A 20 -22.28 11.66 3.74
C PRO A 20 -22.57 10.53 2.75
N GLN A 21 -23.73 9.89 2.88
CA GLN A 21 -24.05 8.69 2.09
C GLN A 21 -24.01 8.92 0.58
N PHE A 22 -24.41 10.09 0.10
CA PHE A 22 -24.39 10.43 -1.33
C PHE A 22 -22.96 10.59 -1.90
N ALA A 23 -21.98 10.89 -1.05
CA ALA A 23 -20.56 11.05 -1.45
C ALA A 23 -19.79 9.73 -1.36
N ARG A 24 -20.34 8.68 -0.77
CA ARG A 24 -19.70 7.37 -0.62
C ARG A 24 -19.50 6.69 -1.97
N ARG A 25 -18.34 6.07 -2.14
CA ARG A 25 -18.00 5.38 -3.38
C ARG A 25 -18.60 3.98 -3.44
N ARG A 26 -18.81 3.48 -4.67
CA ARG A 26 -19.30 2.11 -4.89
C ARG A 26 -18.22 1.10 -4.51
N LEU A 27 -18.65 -0.11 -4.16
CA LEU A 27 -17.78 -1.21 -3.74
C LEU A 27 -16.64 -1.47 -4.74
N LEU A 28 -16.95 -1.55 -6.03
CA LEU A 28 -15.92 -1.81 -7.07
C LEU A 28 -14.84 -0.72 -7.10
N THR A 29 -15.23 0.56 -7.00
CA THR A 29 -14.27 1.66 -6.97
C THR A 29 -13.36 1.57 -5.74
N MET A 30 -13.93 1.32 -4.56
CA MET A 30 -13.15 1.15 -3.33
C MET A 30 -12.25 -0.08 -3.41
N PHE A 31 -12.74 -1.19 -3.95
CA PHE A 31 -11.96 -2.39 -4.16
C PHE A 31 -10.76 -2.15 -5.07
N MET A 32 -10.93 -1.46 -6.21
CA MET A 32 -9.83 -1.12 -7.12
C MET A 32 -8.80 -0.20 -6.46
N ILE A 33 -9.24 0.79 -5.67
CA ILE A 33 -8.33 1.66 -4.92
C ILE A 33 -7.55 0.85 -3.89
N MET A 34 -8.21 -0.02 -3.12
CA MET A 34 -7.55 -0.86 -2.13
C MET A 34 -6.56 -1.85 -2.77
N LEU A 35 -6.91 -2.46 -3.91
CA LEU A 35 -5.97 -3.26 -4.69
C LEU A 35 -4.76 -2.44 -5.16
N GLY A 36 -4.98 -1.18 -5.57
CA GLY A 36 -3.87 -0.28 -5.93
C GLY A 36 -2.90 -0.02 -4.77
N PHE A 37 -3.40 0.04 -3.55
CA PHE A 37 -2.56 0.13 -2.35
C PHE A 37 -1.81 -1.16 -2.04
N THR A 38 -2.42 -2.32 -2.26
CA THR A 38 -1.80 -3.62 -1.96
C THR A 38 -0.82 -4.08 -3.03
N PHE A 39 -1.05 -3.75 -4.31
CA PHE A 39 -0.12 -4.00 -5.41
C PHE A 39 1.04 -3.00 -5.40
N PHE A 40 1.82 -3.07 -4.36
CA PHE A 40 2.95 -2.21 -4.12
C PHE A 40 4.26 -3.01 -4.18
N SER A 41 5.32 -2.42 -4.72
CA SER A 41 6.60 -3.08 -4.92
C SER A 41 7.23 -3.62 -3.62
N ALA A 42 6.98 -2.96 -2.49
CA ALA A 42 7.46 -3.44 -1.20
C ALA A 42 6.78 -4.75 -0.76
N SER A 43 5.50 -4.96 -1.09
CA SER A 43 4.82 -6.24 -0.83
C SER A 43 5.43 -7.37 -1.66
N MET A 44 5.90 -7.09 -2.87
CA MET A 44 6.64 -8.05 -3.70
C MET A 44 7.98 -8.41 -3.08
N TRP A 45 8.68 -7.44 -2.49
CA TRP A 45 9.92 -7.69 -1.76
C TRP A 45 9.68 -8.56 -0.51
N THR A 46 8.63 -8.32 0.24
CA THR A 46 8.21 -9.21 1.34
C THR A 46 7.98 -10.63 0.83
N GLY A 47 7.27 -10.79 -0.29
CA GLY A 47 7.07 -12.10 -0.93
C GLY A 47 8.38 -12.80 -1.29
N GLN A 48 9.35 -12.06 -1.85
CA GLN A 48 10.69 -12.59 -2.15
C GLN A 48 11.42 -13.03 -0.87
N THR A 49 11.44 -12.20 0.16
CA THR A 49 12.09 -12.52 1.44
C THR A 49 11.52 -13.79 2.07
N LEU A 50 10.20 -13.96 2.00
CA LEU A 50 9.54 -15.19 2.46
C LEU A 50 9.93 -16.40 1.61
N GLY A 51 9.98 -16.24 0.28
CA GLY A 51 10.35 -17.30 -0.65
C GLY A 51 11.79 -17.77 -0.50
N ASP A 52 12.70 -16.83 -0.18
CA ASP A 52 14.12 -17.12 0.04
C ASP A 52 14.39 -17.76 1.43
N SER A 53 13.45 -17.60 2.38
CA SER A 53 13.68 -17.96 3.79
C SER A 53 12.84 -19.12 4.29
N LEU A 54 11.84 -19.57 3.55
CA LEU A 54 10.89 -20.61 3.95
C LEU A 54 10.78 -21.68 2.86
N ASP A 55 10.53 -22.92 3.30
CA ASP A 55 10.04 -23.96 2.41
C ASP A 55 8.63 -23.63 1.90
N LEU A 56 8.17 -24.33 0.87
CA LEU A 56 6.87 -24.05 0.25
C LEU A 56 5.70 -24.12 1.25
N SER A 57 5.73 -25.06 2.18
CA SER A 57 4.68 -25.22 3.19
C SER A 57 4.69 -24.06 4.20
N GLY A 58 5.87 -23.65 4.64
CA GLY A 58 6.07 -22.49 5.51
C GLY A 58 5.70 -21.17 4.85
N PHE A 59 6.04 -21.01 3.57
CA PHE A 59 5.66 -19.87 2.76
C PHE A 59 4.13 -19.71 2.68
N ILE A 60 3.43 -20.79 2.27
CA ILE A 60 1.96 -20.77 2.19
C ILE A 60 1.34 -20.59 3.58
N GLY A 61 1.86 -21.27 4.60
CA GLY A 61 1.41 -21.14 5.98
C GLY A 61 1.53 -19.72 6.51
N SER A 62 2.65 -19.04 6.26
CA SER A 62 2.90 -17.65 6.64
C SER A 62 1.95 -16.68 5.94
N LEU A 63 1.73 -16.87 4.63
CA LEU A 63 0.79 -16.04 3.86
C LEU A 63 -0.65 -16.21 4.38
N ILE A 64 -1.10 -17.43 4.60
CA ILE A 64 -2.47 -17.70 5.09
C ILE A 64 -2.63 -17.15 6.50
N LEU A 65 -1.72 -17.44 7.43
CA LEU A 65 -1.80 -16.96 8.80
C LEU A 65 -1.77 -15.43 8.88
N GLY A 66 -0.78 -14.80 8.25
CA GLY A 66 -0.68 -13.34 8.20
C GLY A 66 -1.87 -12.70 7.51
N GLY A 67 -2.32 -13.29 6.39
CA GLY A 67 -3.48 -12.82 5.63
C GLY A 67 -4.79 -12.91 6.43
N ILE A 68 -5.02 -13.97 7.18
CA ILE A 68 -6.22 -14.10 8.05
C ILE A 68 -6.19 -13.04 9.15
N ILE A 69 -5.05 -12.84 9.81
CA ILE A 69 -4.92 -11.81 10.87
C ILE A 69 -5.18 -10.42 10.29
N LEU A 70 -4.57 -10.11 9.15
CA LEU A 70 -4.82 -8.85 8.44
C LEU A 70 -6.30 -8.70 8.03
N ALA A 71 -6.91 -9.74 7.49
CA ALA A 71 -8.31 -9.70 7.06
C ALA A 71 -9.27 -9.41 8.22
N ILE A 72 -9.04 -10.01 9.39
CA ILE A 72 -9.84 -9.77 10.59
C ILE A 72 -9.64 -8.33 11.07
N TYR A 73 -8.41 -7.89 11.19
CA TYR A 73 -8.06 -6.56 11.69
C TYR A 73 -8.53 -5.45 10.75
N THR A 74 -8.10 -5.49 9.48
CA THR A 74 -8.45 -4.46 8.50
C THR A 74 -9.93 -4.50 8.12
N GLY A 75 -10.51 -5.70 8.04
CA GLY A 75 -11.94 -5.88 7.77
C GLY A 75 -12.82 -5.30 8.87
N SER A 76 -12.43 -5.45 10.13
CA SER A 76 -13.14 -4.84 11.27
C SER A 76 -13.12 -3.32 11.20
N LEU A 77 -11.96 -2.72 10.93
CA LEU A 77 -11.82 -1.27 10.76
C LEU A 77 -12.58 -0.76 9.53
N ALA A 78 -12.48 -1.48 8.42
CA ALA A 78 -13.20 -1.14 7.19
C ALA A 78 -14.71 -1.19 7.37
N TYR A 79 -15.23 -2.18 8.11
CA TYR A 79 -16.66 -2.27 8.45
C TYR A 79 -17.13 -1.05 9.24
N VAL A 80 -16.39 -0.67 10.29
CA VAL A 80 -16.71 0.51 11.10
C VAL A 80 -16.66 1.78 10.26
N GLY A 81 -15.59 1.98 9.49
CA GLY A 81 -15.43 3.13 8.59
C GLY A 81 -16.54 3.23 7.54
N ALA A 82 -16.89 2.10 6.90
CA ALA A 82 -17.96 2.06 5.91
C ALA A 82 -19.34 2.36 6.52
N LYS A 83 -19.59 1.89 7.74
CA LYS A 83 -20.87 2.10 8.42
C LYS A 83 -21.03 3.53 8.93
N THR A 84 -19.97 4.09 9.51
CA THR A 84 -20.00 5.43 10.11
C THR A 84 -19.67 6.55 9.12
N GLY A 85 -18.87 6.27 8.09
CA GLY A 85 -18.32 7.27 7.19
C GLY A 85 -17.16 8.07 7.79
N LEU A 86 -16.61 7.62 8.93
CA LEU A 86 -15.52 8.31 9.62
C LEU A 86 -14.17 7.90 9.01
N SER A 87 -13.26 8.89 8.89
CA SER A 87 -11.85 8.66 8.61
C SER A 87 -11.15 8.00 9.80
N LEU A 88 -9.95 7.47 9.59
CA LEU A 88 -9.15 6.88 10.68
C LEU A 88 -8.88 7.90 11.79
N ASP A 89 -8.58 9.14 11.44
CA ASP A 89 -8.32 10.21 12.40
C ASP A 89 -9.55 10.55 13.26
N LEU A 90 -10.74 10.59 12.65
CA LEU A 90 -11.98 10.81 13.37
C LEU A 90 -12.34 9.63 14.28
N LEU A 91 -12.07 8.40 13.84
CA LEU A 91 -12.22 7.21 14.68
C LEU A 91 -11.24 7.22 15.85
N ALA A 92 -10.00 7.64 15.60
CA ALA A 92 -8.99 7.82 16.67
C ALA A 92 -9.42 8.89 17.69
N GLN A 93 -10.02 10.00 17.23
CA GLN A 93 -10.57 11.01 18.16
C GLN A 93 -11.70 10.45 19.02
N HIS A 94 -12.53 9.58 18.46
CA HIS A 94 -13.61 8.95 19.21
C HIS A 94 -13.11 7.98 20.29
N SER A 95 -11.99 7.28 20.00
CA SER A 95 -11.41 6.28 20.89
C SER A 95 -10.45 6.86 21.93
N PHE A 96 -9.64 7.85 21.57
CA PHE A 96 -8.55 8.40 22.39
C PHE A 96 -8.79 9.84 22.82
N GLY A 97 -9.89 10.45 22.41
CA GLY A 97 -10.21 11.85 22.63
C GLY A 97 -9.38 12.80 21.74
N ALA A 98 -9.74 14.09 21.76
CA ALA A 98 -9.15 15.09 20.86
C ALA A 98 -7.62 15.24 21.00
N LYS A 99 -7.08 15.11 22.21
CA LYS A 99 -5.62 15.19 22.44
C LYS A 99 -4.91 13.86 22.18
N GLY A 100 -5.53 12.74 22.55
CA GLY A 100 -4.94 11.42 22.38
C GLY A 100 -4.84 10.98 20.90
N SER A 101 -5.71 11.50 20.04
CA SER A 101 -5.71 11.18 18.59
C SER A 101 -4.49 11.72 17.84
N TYR A 102 -3.78 12.70 18.38
CA TYR A 102 -2.54 13.18 17.75
C TYR A 102 -1.48 12.10 17.65
N LEU A 103 -1.38 11.19 18.62
CA LEU A 103 -0.37 10.13 18.59
C LEU A 103 -0.53 9.18 17.40
N PRO A 104 -1.69 8.52 17.18
CA PRO A 104 -1.87 7.67 16.00
C PRO A 104 -1.75 8.45 14.69
N SER A 105 -2.23 9.70 14.60
CA SER A 105 -2.11 10.51 13.38
C SER A 105 -0.64 10.82 13.05
N VAL A 106 0.17 11.18 14.04
CA VAL A 106 1.61 11.44 13.85
C VAL A 106 2.32 10.14 13.43
N LEU A 107 2.09 9.03 14.13
CA LEU A 107 2.70 7.74 13.79
C LEU A 107 2.35 7.30 12.36
N THR A 108 1.09 7.40 11.97
CA THR A 108 0.64 7.08 10.60
C THR A 108 1.31 7.99 9.59
N SER A 109 1.40 9.30 9.85
CA SER A 109 2.05 10.26 8.95
C SER A 109 3.52 9.93 8.72
N PHE A 110 4.28 9.65 9.78
CA PHE A 110 5.69 9.26 9.66
C PHE A 110 5.86 7.95 8.89
N THR A 111 5.00 6.96 9.15
CA THR A 111 5.00 5.70 8.42
C THR A 111 4.74 5.92 6.94
N GLN A 112 3.76 6.74 6.58
CA GLN A 112 3.44 7.05 5.19
C GLN A 112 4.56 7.82 4.47
N ILE A 113 5.23 8.76 5.16
CA ILE A 113 6.41 9.43 4.60
C ILE A 113 7.53 8.42 4.30
N GLY A 114 7.77 7.47 5.23
CA GLY A 114 8.73 6.40 5.03
C GLY A 114 8.40 5.54 3.80
N TRP A 115 7.16 5.07 3.70
CA TRP A 115 6.70 4.28 2.56
C TRP A 115 6.71 5.05 1.24
N PHE A 116 6.41 6.34 1.26
CA PHE A 116 6.54 7.21 0.09
C PHE A 116 7.98 7.21 -0.44
N GLY A 117 8.98 7.40 0.46
CA GLY A 117 10.40 7.37 0.08
C GLY A 117 10.82 6.03 -0.51
N VAL A 118 10.40 4.91 0.11
CA VAL A 118 10.65 3.56 -0.41
C VAL A 118 10.04 3.39 -1.80
N GLY A 119 8.76 3.77 -1.98
CA GLY A 119 8.05 3.62 -3.26
C GLY A 119 8.71 4.38 -4.39
N VAL A 120 9.11 5.63 -4.14
CA VAL A 120 9.83 6.45 -5.13
C VAL A 120 11.18 5.83 -5.49
N ALA A 121 11.95 5.36 -4.50
CA ALA A 121 13.25 4.74 -4.73
C ALA A 121 13.14 3.42 -5.50
N MET A 122 12.15 2.59 -5.18
CA MET A 122 11.91 1.31 -5.86
C MET A 122 11.49 1.47 -7.33
N PHE A 123 10.98 2.62 -7.72
CA PHE A 123 10.76 2.98 -9.11
C PHE A 123 12.05 3.54 -9.75
N ALA A 124 12.64 4.55 -9.11
CA ALA A 124 13.72 5.35 -9.70
C ALA A 124 15.02 4.56 -9.90
N ILE A 125 15.40 3.72 -8.93
CA ILE A 125 16.68 2.99 -8.97
C ILE A 125 16.72 1.95 -10.11
N PRO A 126 15.72 1.06 -10.27
CA PRO A 126 15.73 0.11 -11.39
C PRO A 126 15.65 0.79 -12.75
N VAL A 127 14.84 1.84 -12.88
CA VAL A 127 14.72 2.60 -14.14
C VAL A 127 16.03 3.29 -14.49
N ALA A 128 16.73 3.89 -13.54
CA ALA A 128 18.04 4.49 -13.77
C ALA A 128 19.06 3.46 -14.26
N LYS A 129 19.09 2.28 -13.63
CA LYS A 129 20.00 1.18 -14.03
C LYS A 129 19.70 0.66 -15.44
N LEU A 130 18.42 0.71 -15.86
CA LEU A 130 18.03 0.27 -17.20
C LEU A 130 18.42 1.29 -18.28
N ILE A 131 18.30 2.60 -18.00
CA ILE A 131 18.53 3.67 -18.99
C ILE A 131 20.01 4.02 -19.11
N ALA A 132 20.68 4.25 -17.98
CA ALA A 132 22.09 4.64 -17.94
C ALA A 132 22.75 4.17 -16.64
N PRO A 133 23.20 2.90 -16.58
CA PRO A 133 23.77 2.29 -15.37
C PRO A 133 25.02 3.01 -14.84
N GLU A 134 25.78 3.65 -15.72
CA GLU A 134 27.03 4.34 -15.39
C GLU A 134 26.82 5.77 -14.85
N ASN A 135 25.57 6.31 -14.93
CA ASN A 135 25.32 7.68 -14.51
C ASN A 135 24.88 7.75 -13.02
N PRO A 136 25.75 8.24 -12.12
CA PRO A 136 25.46 8.24 -10.68
C PRO A 136 24.36 9.26 -10.29
N TRP A 137 24.08 10.26 -11.14
CA TRP A 137 23.09 11.30 -10.84
C TRP A 137 21.68 10.97 -11.30
N LEU A 138 21.54 10.05 -12.25
CA LEU A 138 20.25 9.70 -12.83
C LEU A 138 19.24 9.16 -11.80
N PRO A 139 19.62 8.29 -10.84
CA PRO A 139 18.69 7.85 -9.79
C PRO A 139 18.11 9.01 -8.98
N TYR A 140 18.93 9.99 -8.60
CA TYR A 140 18.48 11.15 -7.81
C TYR A 140 17.52 12.02 -8.59
N LEU A 141 17.78 12.25 -9.89
CA LEU A 141 16.89 12.99 -10.77
C LEU A 141 15.54 12.29 -10.90
N LEU A 142 15.54 10.97 -11.11
CA LEU A 142 14.33 10.18 -11.23
C LEU A 142 13.55 10.11 -9.92
N VAL A 143 14.22 10.06 -8.76
CA VAL A 143 13.59 10.17 -7.44
C VAL A 143 12.87 11.51 -7.31
N ALA A 144 13.51 12.61 -7.70
CA ALA A 144 12.88 13.94 -7.63
C ALA A 144 11.65 14.03 -8.54
N ILE A 145 11.76 13.60 -9.80
CA ILE A 145 10.66 13.62 -10.77
C ILE A 145 9.51 12.73 -10.31
N ALA A 146 9.78 11.48 -9.93
CA ALA A 146 8.78 10.55 -9.47
C ALA A 146 8.09 11.05 -8.19
N GLY A 147 8.87 11.61 -7.24
CA GLY A 147 8.33 12.20 -6.02
C GLY A 147 7.37 13.35 -6.29
N ILE A 148 7.72 14.25 -7.22
CA ILE A 148 6.84 15.35 -7.63
C ILE A 148 5.56 14.82 -8.30
N CYS A 149 5.68 13.84 -9.21
CA CYS A 149 4.53 13.24 -9.88
C CYS A 149 3.60 12.53 -8.89
N MET A 150 4.14 11.76 -7.95
CA MET A 150 3.36 11.07 -6.92
C MET A 150 2.68 12.06 -5.97
N THR A 151 3.39 13.09 -5.53
CA THR A 151 2.81 14.16 -4.70
C THR A 151 1.70 14.90 -5.46
N GLY A 152 1.91 15.21 -6.73
CA GLY A 152 0.91 15.81 -7.59
C GLY A 152 -0.36 14.97 -7.72
N SER A 153 -0.21 13.65 -7.93
CA SER A 153 -1.36 12.74 -8.00
C SER A 153 -2.12 12.66 -6.67
N ALA A 154 -1.40 12.66 -5.55
CA ALA A 154 -2.00 12.67 -4.21
C ALA A 154 -2.76 13.98 -3.93
N PHE A 155 -2.24 15.12 -4.40
CA PHE A 155 -2.88 16.43 -4.26
C PHE A 155 -4.27 16.49 -4.89
N PHE A 156 -4.49 15.80 -6.02
CA PHE A 156 -5.79 15.73 -6.68
C PHE A 156 -6.78 14.76 -5.99
N GLY A 157 -6.36 14.11 -4.89
CA GLY A 157 -7.19 13.31 -4.01
C GLY A 157 -7.79 12.06 -4.67
N ILE A 158 -8.93 11.62 -4.15
CA ILE A 158 -9.54 10.32 -4.48
C ILE A 158 -9.88 10.14 -5.97
N LYS A 159 -10.11 11.22 -6.71
CA LYS A 159 -10.40 11.13 -8.16
C LYS A 159 -9.16 10.67 -8.94
N ALA A 160 -8.01 11.29 -8.69
CA ALA A 160 -6.75 10.90 -9.32
C ALA A 160 -6.35 9.49 -8.91
N MET A 161 -6.45 9.15 -7.63
CA MET A 161 -6.17 7.81 -7.12
C MET A 161 -7.06 6.75 -7.78
N THR A 162 -8.34 7.05 -7.99
CA THR A 162 -9.26 6.16 -8.70
C THR A 162 -8.79 5.89 -10.13
N ILE A 163 -8.46 6.92 -10.90
CA ILE A 163 -8.01 6.79 -12.29
C ILE A 163 -6.71 5.99 -12.36
N VAL A 164 -5.73 6.35 -11.52
CA VAL A 164 -4.44 5.63 -11.47
C VAL A 164 -4.65 4.16 -11.11
N SER A 165 -5.50 3.84 -10.14
CA SER A 165 -5.77 2.45 -9.73
C SER A 165 -6.44 1.64 -10.83
N TYR A 166 -7.40 2.19 -11.56
CA TYR A 166 -8.07 1.49 -12.68
C TYR A 166 -7.12 1.17 -13.82
N ILE A 167 -6.05 1.94 -14.00
CA ILE A 167 -5.02 1.69 -15.02
C ILE A 167 -3.94 0.77 -14.48
N SER A 168 -3.38 1.10 -13.31
CA SER A 168 -2.20 0.41 -12.78
C SER A 168 -2.50 -0.99 -12.25
N VAL A 169 -3.64 -1.22 -11.61
CA VAL A 169 -3.97 -2.54 -11.04
C VAL A 169 -4.04 -3.63 -12.10
N PRO A 170 -4.78 -3.49 -13.22
CA PRO A 170 -4.77 -4.50 -14.28
C PRO A 170 -3.38 -4.68 -14.90
N LEU A 171 -2.65 -3.58 -15.11
CA LEU A 171 -1.32 -3.63 -15.72
C LEU A 171 -0.33 -4.39 -14.83
N ILE A 172 -0.29 -4.09 -13.53
CA ILE A 172 0.58 -4.78 -12.56
C ILE A 172 0.18 -6.26 -12.45
N ALA A 173 -1.12 -6.57 -12.44
CA ALA A 173 -1.59 -7.96 -12.42
C ALA A 173 -1.12 -8.75 -13.64
N ILE A 174 -1.26 -8.17 -14.84
CA ILE A 174 -0.79 -8.79 -16.10
C ILE A 174 0.73 -8.98 -16.06
N LEU A 175 1.48 -7.95 -15.68
CA LEU A 175 2.94 -8.03 -15.59
C LEU A 175 3.39 -9.06 -14.55
N GLY A 176 2.76 -9.10 -13.39
CA GLY A 176 3.06 -10.06 -12.33
C GLY A 176 2.78 -11.51 -12.76
N ILE A 177 1.64 -11.76 -13.40
CA ILE A 177 1.31 -13.09 -13.93
C ILE A 177 2.29 -13.48 -15.04
N THR A 178 2.61 -12.56 -15.95
CA THR A 178 3.58 -12.81 -17.03
C THR A 178 4.96 -13.14 -16.45
N ALA A 179 5.44 -12.36 -15.49
CA ALA A 179 6.72 -12.60 -14.82
C ALA A 179 6.74 -13.97 -14.13
N MET A 180 5.66 -14.34 -13.43
CA MET A 180 5.53 -15.64 -12.78
C MET A 180 5.57 -16.79 -13.80
N VAL A 181 4.80 -16.68 -14.91
CA VAL A 181 4.80 -17.70 -15.97
C VAL A 181 6.18 -17.81 -16.62
N MET A 182 6.84 -16.69 -16.88
CA MET A 182 8.20 -16.71 -17.42
C MET A 182 9.19 -17.37 -16.44
N ALA A 183 9.14 -17.01 -15.17
CA ALA A 183 10.02 -17.58 -14.15
C ALA A 183 9.85 -19.12 -14.01
N VAL A 184 8.63 -19.62 -14.15
CA VAL A 184 8.35 -21.06 -14.16
C VAL A 184 8.85 -21.73 -15.45
N LYS A 185 8.69 -21.11 -16.61
CA LYS A 185 9.07 -21.68 -17.91
C LYS A 185 10.56 -21.64 -18.20
N THR A 186 11.24 -20.55 -17.76
CA THR A 186 12.66 -20.33 -18.06
C THR A 186 13.57 -20.70 -16.88
N GLY A 187 13.00 -21.08 -15.75
CA GLY A 187 13.78 -21.52 -14.59
C GLY A 187 14.40 -22.89 -14.80
N ASP A 188 15.72 -22.98 -14.60
CA ASP A 188 16.48 -24.25 -14.73
C ASP A 188 16.18 -25.24 -13.61
N VAL A 189 15.50 -24.81 -12.54
CA VAL A 189 15.19 -25.59 -11.34
C VAL A 189 13.67 -25.61 -11.11
N PRO A 190 13.07 -26.78 -10.85
CA PRO A 190 11.65 -26.89 -10.48
C PRO A 190 11.30 -26.00 -9.28
N LEU A 191 10.09 -25.43 -9.30
CA LEU A 191 9.63 -24.49 -8.26
C LEU A 191 9.76 -25.09 -6.84
N ALA A 192 9.47 -26.39 -6.70
CA ALA A 192 9.58 -27.10 -5.44
C ALA A 192 11.03 -27.18 -4.90
N GLU A 193 12.02 -27.28 -5.78
CA GLU A 193 13.43 -27.33 -5.37
C GLU A 193 13.95 -25.94 -4.95
N LYS A 194 13.42 -24.86 -5.54
CA LYS A 194 13.76 -23.47 -5.12
C LYS A 194 13.32 -23.18 -3.69
N PHE A 195 12.27 -23.83 -3.22
CA PHE A 195 11.80 -23.73 -1.83
C PHE A 195 12.41 -24.80 -0.90
N ALA A 196 13.26 -25.70 -1.39
CA ALA A 196 13.80 -26.80 -0.61
C ALA A 196 14.87 -26.37 0.41
N GLU A 197 15.56 -25.28 0.16
CA GLU A 197 16.58 -24.73 1.06
C GLU A 197 15.97 -23.67 1.98
N SER A 198 15.26 -24.10 3.03
CA SER A 198 14.76 -23.15 4.03
C SER A 198 15.91 -22.59 4.86
N GLN A 199 16.02 -21.27 4.94
CA GLN A 199 17.04 -20.59 5.73
C GLN A 199 16.66 -20.37 7.20
N GLY A 200 15.73 -21.18 7.73
CA GLY A 200 15.45 -21.26 9.17
C GLY A 200 14.48 -20.20 9.72
N MET A 201 13.71 -19.51 8.88
CA MET A 201 12.63 -18.66 9.36
C MET A 201 11.45 -19.50 9.85
N SER A 202 10.82 -19.11 10.95
CA SER A 202 9.59 -19.76 11.40
C SER A 202 8.35 -19.19 10.68
N VAL A 203 7.29 -20.01 10.56
CA VAL A 203 6.00 -19.59 9.98
C VAL A 203 5.42 -18.35 10.71
N ILE A 204 5.61 -18.29 12.03
CA ILE A 204 5.14 -17.15 12.84
C ILE A 204 5.91 -15.86 12.47
N ALA A 205 7.24 -15.95 12.30
CA ALA A 205 8.05 -14.82 11.87
C ALA A 205 7.68 -14.38 10.47
N GLY A 206 7.44 -15.33 9.54
CA GLY A 206 6.94 -15.05 8.21
C GLY A 206 5.57 -14.36 8.21
N ALA A 207 4.63 -14.85 9.03
CA ALA A 207 3.34 -14.18 9.21
C ALA A 207 3.49 -12.76 9.77
N GLY A 208 4.45 -12.54 10.69
CA GLY A 208 4.80 -11.22 11.19
C GLY A 208 5.30 -10.28 10.09
N LEU A 209 6.12 -10.76 9.15
CA LEU A 209 6.54 -9.99 7.98
C LEU A 209 5.37 -9.64 7.07
N VAL A 210 4.44 -10.56 6.83
CA VAL A 210 3.21 -10.28 6.07
C VAL A 210 2.41 -9.17 6.73
N ILE A 211 2.20 -9.25 8.04
CA ILE A 211 1.44 -8.23 8.79
C ILE A 211 2.17 -6.88 8.78
N GLY A 212 3.49 -6.87 8.90
CA GLY A 212 4.30 -5.65 8.95
C GLY A 212 4.49 -4.96 7.59
N SER A 213 4.13 -5.61 6.48
CA SER A 213 4.23 -5.05 5.13
C SER A 213 2.96 -4.32 4.66
N PHE A 214 1.91 -4.34 5.44
CA PHE A 214 0.62 -3.68 5.23
C PHE A 214 0.16 -2.88 6.46
#